data_df26eb39c60895df5f585b4eeeb7793b
#
_entry.id   df26eb39c60895df5f585b4eeeb7793b
#
_cell.length_a   1.000
_cell.length_b   1.000
_cell.length_c   1.000
_cell.angle_alpha   90.00
_cell.angle_beta   90.00
_cell.angle_gamma   90.00
#
_symmetry.space_group_name_H-M   'P 1'
#
loop_
_entity.id
_entity.type
_entity.pdbx_description
1 polymer ?
#
loop_
_entity_poly.entity_id
_entity_poly.type
_entity_poly.pdbx_seq_one_letter_code
_entity_poly.pdbx_strand_id
1 'polypeptide(L)'
;HQYHMHNEYELFYFLDGSAQYQIENTIYPLSRGDLLFIRPRVFHCLIPLKQIEHDRYVIQFKEQSIPDLLRPSICDLPAVCNIFNGSHVHRQFEYVGRMKERITRPEFELLLDHLLGEVLLELKYIPLTQHHHPVCGNEMLTDILRFVEQHPNVPMDISSISERYFVSRSWLEHTFRNQMGMSV
;
A
#
# COMPACT_ATOMS: atom_id res chain seq x y z
N HIS A 1 13.98 -2.28 -7.68
CA HIS A 1 13.40 -1.19 -6.88
C HIS A 1 13.83 -1.39 -5.44
N GLN A 2 14.26 -0.32 -4.79
CA GLN A 2 14.82 -0.42 -3.44
C GLN A 2 13.67 -0.27 -2.42
N TYR A 3 13.66 -1.09 -1.39
CA TYR A 3 12.77 -0.98 -0.24
C TYR A 3 13.05 0.33 0.49
N HIS A 4 12.08 1.23 0.57
CA HIS A 4 12.27 2.59 1.05
C HIS A 4 11.05 3.12 1.80
N MET A 5 11.20 4.24 2.45
CA MET A 5 10.11 5.03 3.05
C MET A 5 10.35 6.52 2.82
N HIS A 6 9.30 7.31 2.90
CA HIS A 6 9.34 8.77 2.84
C HIS A 6 8.32 9.41 3.79
N ASN A 7 8.35 10.74 3.92
CA ASN A 7 7.49 11.48 4.83
C ASN A 7 6.18 11.96 4.18
N GLU A 8 6.01 11.74 2.91
CA GLU A 8 4.84 12.08 2.13
C GLU A 8 3.87 10.88 2.10
N TYR A 9 2.58 11.16 1.85
CA TYR A 9 1.63 10.16 1.39
C TYR A 9 1.93 9.81 -0.06
N GLU A 10 1.60 8.58 -0.48
CA GLU A 10 1.71 8.16 -1.86
C GLU A 10 0.43 7.46 -2.32
N LEU A 11 -0.04 7.84 -3.51
CA LEU A 11 -0.98 7.07 -4.31
C LEU A 11 -0.20 6.39 -5.42
N PHE A 12 -0.29 5.08 -5.47
CA PHE A 12 0.30 4.26 -6.53
C PHE A 12 -0.84 3.57 -7.27
N TYR A 13 -1.04 3.91 -8.54
CA TYR A 13 -2.09 3.34 -9.38
C TYR A 13 -1.49 2.47 -10.47
N PHE A 14 -1.78 1.17 -10.45
CA PHE A 14 -1.21 0.19 -11.36
C PHE A 14 -2.06 0.03 -12.62
N LEU A 15 -1.44 0.21 -13.80
CA LEU A 15 -2.12 0.16 -15.09
C LEU A 15 -1.91 -1.16 -15.82
N ASP A 16 -0.66 -1.64 -15.87
CA ASP A 16 -0.34 -2.87 -16.60
C ASP A 16 1.02 -3.43 -16.18
N GLY A 17 1.22 -4.72 -16.47
CA GLY A 17 2.46 -5.43 -16.23
C GLY A 17 2.30 -6.64 -15.30
N SER A 18 3.44 -7.16 -14.83
CA SER A 18 3.48 -8.29 -13.88
C SER A 18 4.37 -7.91 -12.70
N ALA A 19 3.74 -7.57 -11.59
CA ALA A 19 4.44 -7.11 -10.41
C ALA A 19 3.69 -7.45 -9.12
N GLN A 20 4.39 -7.35 -8.01
CA GLN A 20 3.85 -7.33 -6.66
C GLN A 20 4.23 -6.00 -6.01
N TYR A 21 3.52 -5.62 -4.99
CA TYR A 21 3.87 -4.46 -4.18
C TYR A 21 3.99 -4.88 -2.73
N GLN A 22 5.12 -4.57 -2.12
CA GLN A 22 5.32 -4.82 -0.71
C GLN A 22 5.03 -3.54 0.07
N ILE A 23 4.16 -3.63 1.06
CA ILE A 23 3.91 -2.60 2.06
C ILE A 23 4.27 -3.20 3.41
N GLU A 24 5.33 -2.70 4.03
CA GLU A 24 5.97 -3.31 5.19
C GLU A 24 6.25 -4.80 4.95
N ASN A 25 5.61 -5.69 5.70
CA ASN A 25 5.83 -7.13 5.59
C ASN A 25 4.70 -7.83 4.82
N THR A 26 3.83 -7.06 4.17
CA THR A 26 2.71 -7.59 3.41
C THR A 26 2.97 -7.45 1.92
N ILE A 27 2.82 -8.54 1.18
CA ILE A 27 2.96 -8.56 -0.27
C ILE A 27 1.58 -8.64 -0.92
N TYR A 28 1.34 -7.74 -1.85
CA TYR A 28 0.13 -7.64 -2.64
C TYR A 28 0.47 -7.97 -4.10
N PRO A 29 -0.07 -9.05 -4.68
CA PRO A 29 0.00 -9.24 -6.12
C PRO A 29 -0.80 -8.12 -6.80
N LEU A 30 -0.19 -7.47 -7.80
CA LEU A 30 -0.83 -6.36 -8.48
C LEU A 30 -1.64 -6.83 -9.67
N SER A 31 -2.83 -6.27 -9.79
CA SER A 31 -3.72 -6.39 -10.93
C SER A 31 -4.03 -5.01 -11.51
N ARG A 32 -4.37 -4.97 -12.79
CA ARG A 32 -4.79 -3.71 -13.43
C ARG A 32 -5.89 -3.03 -12.64
N GLY A 33 -5.69 -1.74 -12.36
CA GLY A 33 -6.63 -0.92 -11.61
C GLY A 33 -6.44 -0.95 -10.09
N ASP A 34 -5.40 -1.63 -9.61
CA ASP A 34 -5.06 -1.57 -8.20
C ASP A 34 -4.54 -0.18 -7.85
N LEU A 35 -5.15 0.38 -6.82
CA LEU A 35 -4.79 1.64 -6.20
C LEU A 35 -4.27 1.35 -4.80
N LEU A 36 -3.05 1.79 -4.54
CA LEU A 36 -2.42 1.67 -3.24
C LEU A 36 -2.32 3.06 -2.61
N PHE A 37 -2.73 3.14 -1.35
CA PHE A 37 -2.61 4.32 -0.52
C PHE A 37 -1.58 4.09 0.58
N ILE A 38 -0.41 4.68 0.42
CA ILE A 38 0.73 4.50 1.30
C ILE A 38 0.86 5.71 2.21
N ARG A 39 0.87 5.46 3.51
CA ARG A 39 1.00 6.48 4.54
C ARG A 39 2.45 6.88 4.74
N PRO A 40 2.72 8.09 5.28
CA PRO A 40 4.07 8.50 5.64
C PRO A 40 4.77 7.49 6.55
N ARG A 41 6.06 7.31 6.36
CA ARG A 41 6.94 6.44 7.16
C ARG A 41 6.59 4.95 7.11
N VAL A 42 5.84 4.53 6.12
CA VAL A 42 5.57 3.12 5.84
C VAL A 42 6.60 2.63 4.83
N PHE A 43 7.31 1.56 5.15
CA PHE A 43 8.25 0.94 4.21
C PHE A 43 7.50 0.23 3.08
N HIS A 44 7.95 0.48 1.86
CA HIS A 44 7.31 -0.11 0.69
C HIS A 44 8.25 -0.24 -0.51
N CYS A 45 7.91 -1.12 -1.44
CA CYS A 45 8.57 -1.22 -2.74
C CYS A 45 7.71 -1.96 -3.77
N LEU A 46 7.93 -1.63 -5.04
CA LEU A 46 7.43 -2.41 -6.17
C LEU A 46 8.41 -3.55 -6.47
N ILE A 47 7.89 -4.77 -6.62
CA ILE A 47 8.64 -5.98 -6.94
C ILE A 47 8.21 -6.47 -8.32
N PRO A 48 8.96 -6.17 -9.39
CA PRO A 48 8.67 -6.71 -10.72
C PRO A 48 8.86 -8.24 -10.72
N LEU A 49 7.89 -8.98 -11.25
CA LEU A 49 7.96 -10.45 -11.35
C LEU A 49 8.63 -10.90 -12.65
N LYS A 50 8.67 -10.04 -13.65
CA LYS A 50 9.30 -10.30 -14.96
C LYS A 50 10.06 -9.03 -15.39
N GLN A 51 11.01 -9.20 -16.31
CA GLN A 51 11.67 -8.08 -17.01
C GLN A 51 10.74 -7.48 -18.10
N ILE A 52 9.49 -7.25 -17.74
CA ILE A 52 8.48 -6.64 -18.60
C ILE A 52 8.27 -5.23 -18.05
N GLU A 53 8.13 -4.28 -18.94
CA GLU A 53 7.72 -2.92 -18.56
C GLU A 53 6.39 -2.98 -17.81
N HIS A 54 6.28 -2.18 -16.77
CA HIS A 54 5.06 -2.01 -15.99
C HIS A 54 4.67 -0.54 -16.03
N ASP A 55 3.40 -0.30 -16.24
CA ASP A 55 2.83 1.04 -16.34
C ASP A 55 2.05 1.42 -15.09
N ARG A 56 2.25 2.64 -14.60
CA ARG A 56 1.66 3.14 -13.37
C ARG A 56 1.66 4.66 -13.28
N TYR A 57 0.78 5.18 -12.46
CA TYR A 57 0.88 6.54 -11.94
C TYR A 57 1.33 6.50 -10.48
N VAL A 58 2.19 7.46 -10.11
CA VAL A 58 2.62 7.68 -8.72
C VAL A 58 2.44 9.15 -8.40
N ILE A 59 1.69 9.45 -7.34
CA ILE A 59 1.46 10.81 -6.84
C ILE A 59 1.89 10.84 -5.38
N GLN A 60 2.94 11.61 -5.10
CA GLN A 60 3.36 11.90 -3.72
C GLN A 60 2.81 13.26 -3.30
N PHE A 61 2.26 13.34 -2.10
CA PHE A 61 1.65 14.56 -1.58
C PHE A 61 1.81 14.67 -0.06
N LYS A 62 1.74 15.89 0.43
CA LYS A 62 1.84 16.20 1.86
C LYS A 62 0.46 16.25 2.51
N GLU A 63 0.42 16.13 3.82
CA GLU A 63 -0.83 16.19 4.59
C GLU A 63 -1.66 17.47 4.31
N GLN A 64 -0.99 18.58 4.07
CA GLN A 64 -1.65 19.85 3.74
C GLN A 64 -2.43 19.85 2.42
N SER A 65 -2.10 18.97 1.49
CA SER A 65 -2.85 18.77 0.24
C SER A 65 -4.14 17.95 0.43
N ILE A 66 -4.32 17.33 1.59
CA ILE A 66 -5.53 16.59 1.92
C ILE A 66 -6.64 17.58 2.26
N PRO A 67 -7.81 17.55 1.57
CA PRO A 67 -8.94 18.38 1.93
C PRO A 67 -9.31 18.22 3.41
N ASP A 68 -9.53 19.34 4.11
CA ASP A 68 -9.81 19.36 5.57
C ASP A 68 -10.93 18.40 5.97
N LEU A 69 -11.96 18.29 5.14
CA LEU A 69 -13.10 17.39 5.34
C LEU A 69 -12.71 15.90 5.37
N LEU A 70 -11.63 15.53 4.72
CA LEU A 70 -11.17 14.12 4.60
C LEU A 70 -10.09 13.75 5.61
N ARG A 71 -9.39 14.73 6.20
CA ARG A 71 -8.32 14.47 7.18
C ARG A 71 -8.73 13.56 8.34
N PRO A 72 -9.91 13.72 8.96
CA PRO A 72 -10.29 12.85 10.08
C PRO A 72 -10.42 11.37 9.72
N SER A 73 -10.71 11.06 8.45
CA SER A 73 -10.90 9.68 7.97
C SER A 73 -9.69 9.10 7.23
N ILE A 74 -8.59 9.86 7.13
CA ILE A 74 -7.44 9.43 6.33
C ILE A 74 -6.77 8.14 6.86
N CYS A 75 -6.84 7.91 8.17
CA CYS A 75 -6.29 6.72 8.79
C CYS A 75 -7.14 5.46 8.53
N ASP A 76 -8.42 5.64 8.18
CA ASP A 76 -9.36 4.54 7.96
C ASP A 76 -9.41 4.08 6.50
N LEU A 77 -8.74 4.80 5.60
CA LEU A 77 -8.71 4.44 4.18
C LEU A 77 -8.00 3.11 3.95
N PRO A 78 -8.47 2.28 3.00
CA PRO A 78 -7.83 1.03 2.68
C PRO A 78 -6.42 1.26 2.11
N ALA A 79 -5.48 0.38 2.45
CA ALA A 79 -4.13 0.46 1.92
C ALA A 79 -4.06 0.00 0.45
N VAL A 80 -4.90 -0.95 0.06
CA VAL A 80 -4.96 -1.49 -1.31
C VAL A 80 -6.41 -1.80 -1.69
N CYS A 81 -6.83 -1.34 -2.85
CA CYS A 81 -8.14 -1.64 -3.42
C CYS A 81 -8.06 -1.66 -4.95
N ASN A 82 -9.05 -2.25 -5.62
CA ASN A 82 -9.16 -2.20 -7.08
C ASN A 82 -10.29 -1.26 -7.48
N ILE A 83 -9.96 -0.23 -8.28
CA ILE A 83 -10.90 0.79 -8.74
C ILE A 83 -11.17 0.72 -10.26
N PHE A 84 -10.70 -0.33 -10.94
CA PHE A 84 -10.83 -0.42 -12.40
C PHE A 84 -12.28 -0.51 -12.86
N ASN A 85 -13.08 -1.30 -12.18
CA ASN A 85 -14.48 -1.53 -12.53
C ASN A 85 -15.42 -0.62 -11.73
N GLY A 86 -16.09 0.29 -12.43
CA GLY A 86 -17.14 1.13 -11.84
C GLY A 86 -16.72 2.51 -11.38
N SER A 87 -15.42 2.79 -11.28
CA SER A 87 -14.92 4.12 -10.92
C SER A 87 -14.57 4.97 -12.15
N HIS A 88 -14.92 6.24 -12.11
CA HIS A 88 -14.48 7.22 -13.10
C HIS A 88 -13.04 7.68 -12.86
N VAL A 89 -12.49 7.43 -11.69
CA VAL A 89 -11.13 7.85 -11.26
C VAL A 89 -10.05 7.30 -12.18
N HIS A 90 -10.22 6.09 -12.73
CA HIS A 90 -9.32 5.56 -13.75
C HIS A 90 -9.13 6.53 -14.93
N ARG A 91 -10.22 7.06 -15.49
CA ARG A 91 -10.19 8.02 -16.59
C ARG A 91 -9.56 9.36 -16.19
N GLN A 92 -9.70 9.74 -14.94
CA GLN A 92 -9.07 10.95 -14.41
C GLN A 92 -7.55 10.82 -14.34
N PHE A 93 -7.02 9.68 -13.92
CA PHE A 93 -5.57 9.43 -13.99
C PHE A 93 -5.05 9.56 -15.41
N GLU A 94 -5.72 8.96 -16.39
CA GLU A 94 -5.33 9.08 -17.80
C GLU A 94 -5.41 10.53 -18.30
N TYR A 95 -6.46 11.26 -17.92
CA TYR A 95 -6.63 12.66 -18.29
C TYR A 95 -5.49 13.52 -17.72
N VAL A 96 -5.19 13.39 -16.44
CA VAL A 96 -4.10 14.11 -15.77
C VAL A 96 -2.75 13.79 -16.44
N GLY A 97 -2.50 12.52 -16.75
CA GLY A 97 -1.29 12.09 -17.44
C GLY A 97 -1.13 12.77 -18.81
N ARG A 98 -2.21 12.87 -19.59
CA ARG A 98 -2.19 13.58 -20.90
C ARG A 98 -2.01 15.10 -20.79
N MET A 99 -2.49 15.69 -19.70
CA MET A 99 -2.41 17.15 -19.51
C MET A 99 -1.04 17.62 -19.01
N LYS A 100 -0.24 16.75 -18.41
CA LYS A 100 1.05 17.10 -17.79
C LYS A 100 1.97 17.93 -18.67
N GLU A 101 2.01 17.65 -19.98
CA GLU A 101 2.89 18.33 -20.94
C GLU A 101 2.18 19.47 -21.71
N ARG A 102 0.89 19.70 -21.43
CA ARG A 102 0.04 20.63 -22.20
C ARG A 102 -0.32 21.90 -21.45
N ILE A 103 -0.18 21.90 -20.15
CA ILE A 103 -0.59 22.98 -19.27
C ILE A 103 0.59 23.47 -18.44
N THR A 104 0.47 24.66 -17.87
CA THR A 104 1.49 25.22 -16.99
C THR A 104 1.56 24.46 -15.67
N ARG A 105 2.68 24.56 -14.97
CA ARG A 105 2.87 23.90 -13.68
C ARG A 105 1.78 24.25 -12.64
N PRO A 106 1.39 25.53 -12.43
CA PRO A 106 0.31 25.86 -11.50
C PRO A 106 -1.05 25.22 -11.87
N GLU A 107 -1.38 25.18 -13.17
CA GLU A 107 -2.59 24.53 -13.66
C GLU A 107 -2.54 23.01 -13.44
N PHE A 108 -1.36 22.41 -13.60
CA PHE A 108 -1.17 20.98 -13.33
C PHE A 108 -1.29 20.66 -11.83
N GLU A 109 -0.73 21.49 -10.95
CA GLU A 109 -0.87 21.36 -9.50
C GLU A 109 -2.36 21.46 -9.09
N LEU A 110 -3.13 22.40 -9.63
CA LEU A 110 -4.57 22.49 -9.40
C LEU A 110 -5.31 21.23 -9.87
N LEU A 111 -4.93 20.68 -11.03
CA LEU A 111 -5.52 19.45 -11.55
C LEU A 111 -5.20 18.23 -10.68
N LEU A 112 -3.98 18.15 -10.13
CA LEU A 112 -3.59 17.11 -9.17
C LEU A 112 -4.35 17.19 -7.85
N ASP A 113 -4.55 18.40 -7.32
CA ASP A 113 -5.34 18.60 -6.09
C ASP A 113 -6.79 18.15 -6.29
N HIS A 114 -7.35 18.40 -7.47
CA HIS A 114 -8.70 17.96 -7.84
C HIS A 114 -8.77 16.41 -7.89
N LEU A 115 -7.85 15.80 -8.62
CA LEU A 115 -7.74 14.34 -8.70
C LEU A 115 -7.57 13.73 -7.32
N LEU A 116 -6.71 14.32 -6.46
CA LEU A 116 -6.49 13.83 -5.11
C LEU A 116 -7.78 13.82 -4.29
N GLY A 117 -8.56 14.89 -4.34
CA GLY A 117 -9.85 14.97 -3.66
C GLY A 117 -10.82 13.86 -4.10
N GLU A 118 -10.93 13.64 -5.42
CA GLU A 118 -11.77 12.57 -5.99
C GLU A 118 -11.32 11.18 -5.55
N VAL A 119 -10.01 10.90 -5.64
CA VAL A 119 -9.43 9.61 -5.24
C VAL A 119 -9.67 9.31 -3.76
N LEU A 120 -9.44 10.29 -2.88
CA LEU A 120 -9.63 10.12 -1.44
C LEU A 120 -11.12 9.90 -1.08
N LEU A 121 -12.04 10.54 -1.80
CA LEU A 121 -13.48 10.29 -1.65
C LEU A 121 -13.84 8.89 -2.12
N GLU A 122 -13.33 8.45 -3.26
CA GLU A 122 -13.54 7.09 -3.76
C GLU A 122 -13.06 6.06 -2.74
N LEU A 123 -11.82 6.21 -2.25
CA LEU A 123 -11.25 5.32 -1.23
C LEU A 123 -12.09 5.25 0.06
N LYS A 124 -12.69 6.38 0.47
CA LYS A 124 -13.51 6.45 1.67
C LYS A 124 -14.81 5.65 1.55
N TYR A 125 -15.37 5.56 0.35
CA TYR A 125 -16.68 4.94 0.12
C TYR A 125 -16.60 3.64 -0.69
N ILE A 126 -15.39 3.18 -1.00
CA ILE A 126 -15.21 1.93 -1.76
C ILE A 126 -15.78 0.74 -0.98
N PRO A 127 -16.56 -0.16 -1.63
CA PRO A 127 -17.07 -1.35 -0.96
C PRO A 127 -15.94 -2.26 -0.46
N LEU A 128 -16.12 -2.86 0.72
CA LEU A 128 -15.15 -3.79 1.32
C LEU A 128 -14.79 -4.97 0.39
N THR A 129 -15.69 -5.35 -0.51
CA THR A 129 -15.45 -6.40 -1.52
C THR A 129 -14.40 -6.04 -2.56
N GLN A 130 -14.05 -4.76 -2.68
CA GLN A 130 -13.00 -4.28 -3.58
C GLN A 130 -11.66 -4.04 -2.85
N HIS A 131 -11.62 -4.29 -1.54
CA HIS A 131 -10.37 -4.24 -0.80
C HIS A 131 -9.56 -5.50 -1.11
N HIS A 132 -8.29 -5.32 -1.43
CA HIS A 132 -7.38 -6.44 -1.52
C HIS A 132 -7.08 -6.98 -0.12
N HIS A 133 -7.39 -8.23 0.10
CA HIS A 133 -6.89 -8.94 1.28
C HIS A 133 -5.42 -9.28 1.02
N PRO A 134 -4.53 -8.96 1.95
CA PRO A 134 -3.13 -9.37 1.85
C PRO A 134 -3.04 -10.90 1.75
N VAL A 135 -2.24 -11.36 0.83
CA VAL A 135 -2.00 -12.81 0.67
C VAL A 135 -1.22 -13.39 1.86
N CYS A 136 -0.73 -12.56 2.80
CA CYS A 136 0.30 -13.02 3.72
C CYS A 136 0.31 -12.45 5.15
N GLY A 137 -0.70 -11.80 5.67
CA GLY A 137 -0.66 -11.36 7.08
C GLY A 137 -0.89 -12.52 8.06
N ASN A 138 -1.91 -13.33 7.81
CA ASN A 138 -2.29 -14.44 8.69
C ASN A 138 -1.46 -15.72 8.42
N GLU A 139 -1.09 -15.96 7.18
CA GLU A 139 -0.31 -17.16 6.83
C GLU A 139 1.10 -17.10 7.41
N MET A 140 1.78 -15.96 7.32
CA MET A 140 3.13 -15.78 7.87
C MET A 140 3.14 -15.95 9.40
N LEU A 141 2.18 -15.36 10.12
CA LEU A 141 2.07 -15.56 11.56
C LEU A 141 1.76 -17.01 11.89
N THR A 142 0.89 -17.65 11.12
CA THR A 142 0.57 -19.07 11.27
C THR A 142 1.80 -19.94 11.02
N ASP A 143 2.61 -19.61 10.03
CA ASP A 143 3.86 -20.32 9.75
C ASP A 143 4.91 -20.10 10.85
N ILE A 144 5.01 -18.88 11.37
CA ILE A 144 5.88 -18.58 12.52
C ILE A 144 5.43 -19.39 13.75
N LEU A 145 4.14 -19.40 14.07
CA LEU A 145 3.60 -20.16 15.20
C LEU A 145 3.83 -21.66 15.03
N ARG A 146 3.55 -22.20 13.84
CA ARG A 146 3.80 -23.60 13.53
C ARG A 146 5.28 -23.95 13.66
N PHE A 147 6.18 -23.08 13.19
CA PHE A 147 7.62 -23.27 13.32
C PHE A 147 8.04 -23.29 14.79
N VAL A 148 7.56 -22.36 15.61
CA VAL A 148 7.83 -22.30 17.05
C VAL A 148 7.33 -23.57 17.75
N GLU A 149 6.13 -24.03 17.46
CA GLU A 149 5.54 -25.25 18.01
C GLU A 149 6.33 -26.52 17.62
N GLN A 150 6.84 -26.56 16.40
CA GLN A 150 7.61 -27.70 15.89
C GLN A 150 9.06 -27.77 16.44
N HIS A 151 9.56 -26.66 17.00
CA HIS A 151 10.94 -26.54 17.47
C HIS A 151 11.03 -26.07 18.94
N PRO A 152 10.39 -26.75 19.91
CA PRO A 152 10.29 -26.27 21.29
C PRO A 152 11.64 -26.19 22.02
N ASN A 153 12.67 -26.87 21.50
CA ASN A 153 14.02 -26.92 22.11
C ASN A 153 15.00 -25.91 21.48
N VAL A 154 14.56 -25.10 20.51
CA VAL A 154 15.41 -24.06 19.91
C VAL A 154 15.14 -22.75 20.63
N PRO A 155 16.16 -22.12 21.24
CA PRO A 155 15.99 -20.80 21.84
C PRO A 155 15.58 -19.83 20.73
N MET A 156 14.34 -19.35 20.79
CA MET A 156 13.82 -18.37 19.83
C MET A 156 13.53 -17.08 20.54
N ASP A 157 14.28 -16.06 20.16
CA ASP A 157 13.96 -14.69 20.52
C ASP A 157 13.35 -13.97 19.30
N ILE A 158 12.79 -12.81 19.55
CA ILE A 158 12.18 -11.95 18.51
C ILE A 158 13.18 -11.68 17.36
N SER A 159 14.48 -11.61 17.67
CA SER A 159 15.53 -11.31 16.70
C SER A 159 15.73 -12.45 15.72
N SER A 160 15.86 -13.68 16.24
CA SER A 160 16.05 -14.89 15.42
C SER A 160 14.83 -15.15 14.52
N ILE A 161 13.61 -14.90 15.01
CA ILE A 161 12.40 -15.00 14.21
C ILE A 161 12.37 -13.91 13.13
N SER A 162 12.69 -12.65 13.51
CA SER A 162 12.75 -11.53 12.57
C SER A 162 13.72 -11.79 11.42
N GLU A 163 14.92 -12.29 11.72
CA GLU A 163 15.93 -12.65 10.71
C GLU A 163 15.48 -13.80 9.81
N ARG A 164 14.92 -14.85 10.42
CA ARG A 164 14.49 -16.04 9.68
C ARG A 164 13.38 -15.78 8.69
N TYR A 165 12.40 -14.96 9.10
CA TYR A 165 11.22 -14.65 8.29
C TYR A 165 11.33 -13.32 7.56
N PHE A 166 12.47 -12.65 7.61
CA PHE A 166 12.73 -11.35 7.00
C PHE A 166 11.69 -10.28 7.36
N VAL A 167 11.27 -10.27 8.62
CA VAL A 167 10.30 -9.32 9.16
C VAL A 167 10.97 -8.38 10.18
N SER A 168 10.42 -7.17 10.37
CA SER A 168 10.92 -6.28 11.42
C SER A 168 10.42 -6.73 12.81
N ARG A 169 11.22 -6.45 13.86
CA ARG A 169 10.81 -6.72 15.24
C ARG A 169 9.51 -6.01 15.59
N SER A 170 9.39 -4.74 15.19
CA SER A 170 8.17 -3.94 15.45
C SER A 170 6.93 -4.55 14.79
N TRP A 171 7.07 -5.10 13.58
CA TRP A 171 5.97 -5.80 12.92
C TRP A 171 5.57 -7.04 13.70
N LEU A 172 6.54 -7.85 14.09
CA LEU A 172 6.28 -9.08 14.83
C LEU A 172 5.54 -8.80 16.13
N GLU A 173 6.03 -7.82 16.91
CA GLU A 173 5.39 -7.38 18.16
C GLU A 173 3.98 -6.83 17.94
N HIS A 174 3.80 -5.98 16.93
CA HIS A 174 2.50 -5.38 16.62
C HIS A 174 1.50 -6.43 16.14
N THR A 175 1.91 -7.31 15.23
CA THR A 175 1.06 -8.37 14.65
C THR A 175 0.65 -9.37 15.73
N PHE A 176 1.61 -9.79 16.56
CA PHE A 176 1.35 -10.70 17.69
C PHE A 176 0.36 -10.08 18.67
N ARG A 177 0.59 -8.81 19.07
CA ARG A 177 -0.31 -8.10 19.98
C ARG A 177 -1.72 -7.94 19.43
N ASN A 178 -1.85 -7.59 18.16
CA ASN A 178 -3.16 -7.39 17.53
C ASN A 178 -3.94 -8.69 17.32
N GLN A 179 -3.26 -9.79 17.03
CA GLN A 179 -3.94 -11.06 16.72
C GLN A 179 -4.07 -12.00 17.92
N MET A 180 -3.10 -11.97 18.83
CA MET A 180 -3.07 -12.86 19.99
C MET A 180 -3.48 -12.17 21.30
N GLY A 181 -3.61 -10.84 21.30
CA GLY A 181 -3.93 -10.06 22.51
C GLY A 181 -2.82 -10.03 23.56
N MET A 182 -1.62 -10.51 23.23
CA MET A 182 -0.49 -10.63 24.15
C MET A 182 0.81 -10.19 23.47
N SER A 183 1.82 -9.83 24.26
CA SER A 183 3.18 -9.57 23.75
C SER A 183 3.89 -10.87 23.37
N VAL A 184 4.81 -10.79 22.44
CA VAL A 184 5.71 -11.90 22.07
C VAL A 184 6.66 -12.21 23.20
#